data_686bbddaee01c21e09c9d89eec69b353
#
_entry.id   686bbddaee01c21e09c9d89eec69b353
#
_cell.length_a   1.000
_cell.length_b   1.000
_cell.length_c   1.000
_cell.angle_alpha   90.00
_cell.angle_beta   90.00
_cell.angle_gamma   90.00
#
_symmetry.space_group_name_H-M   'P 1'
#
loop_
_entity.id
_entity.type
_entity.pdbx_description
1 polymer ?
#
loop_
_entity_poly.entity_id
_entity_poly.type
_entity_poly.pdbx_seq_one_letter_code
_entity_poly.pdbx_strand_id
1 'polypeptide(L)'
;MFTKHRIIVSIIIVVSCCWLAHAVPAPKVWQEYIQPDGTTIVIRLVGDEFYHYWENQEGDIVQQDESGFWRVIESKPTRALIQKRRQASNKYVANRQKQVGTMNMAQKGLVILVNFQDVKFNNANTQAAMNDLMNSTNYTYNGAAGSVRQYFSDQSDGQYTPDFEVVGPVTLPNNRSYYGKNSGEDQDVKCGDMVQHACSIANASCNVDYTKYDNDGDGEVDFVYILYAGKGEAAGGGETSVWPHSWSVYATAYYGYASFTIYNYKNYVTFDGK
;
A
#
# COMPACT_ATOMS: atom_id res chain seq x y z
N MET A 1 -47.57 9.48 21.95
CA MET A 1 -46.33 9.47 22.79
C MET A 1 -45.41 8.31 22.43
N PHE A 2 -45.10 8.11 21.15
CA PHE A 2 -44.36 6.94 20.65
C PHE A 2 -43.35 7.23 19.50
N THR A 3 -42.80 8.45 19.47
CA THR A 3 -41.90 8.86 18.36
C THR A 3 -40.46 9.19 18.76
N LYS A 4 -40.12 9.25 20.04
CA LYS A 4 -38.77 9.67 20.48
C LYS A 4 -37.76 8.50 20.64
N HIS A 5 -38.21 7.26 20.78
CA HIS A 5 -37.31 6.12 21.03
C HIS A 5 -36.72 5.49 19.76
N ARG A 6 -37.35 5.68 18.59
CA ARG A 6 -36.83 5.12 17.32
C ARG A 6 -35.65 5.87 16.72
N ILE A 7 -35.53 7.17 17.00
CA ILE A 7 -34.46 8.01 16.47
C ILE A 7 -33.12 7.74 17.20
N ILE A 8 -33.18 7.42 18.51
CA ILE A 8 -31.96 7.18 19.32
C ILE A 8 -31.31 5.83 18.94
N VAL A 9 -32.10 4.80 18.62
CA VAL A 9 -31.56 3.49 18.21
C VAL A 9 -30.92 3.55 16.84
N SER A 10 -31.44 4.35 15.91
CA SER A 10 -30.85 4.52 14.57
C SER A 10 -29.51 5.29 14.61
N ILE A 11 -29.35 6.24 15.50
CA ILE A 11 -28.09 6.99 15.65
C ILE A 11 -26.99 6.14 16.28
N ILE A 12 -27.32 5.22 17.20
CA ILE A 12 -26.33 4.33 17.83
C ILE A 12 -25.80 3.28 16.85
N ILE A 13 -26.58 2.82 15.88
CA ILE A 13 -26.16 1.84 14.86
C ILE A 13 -25.23 2.49 13.82
N VAL A 14 -25.43 3.75 13.47
CA VAL A 14 -24.58 4.47 12.49
C VAL A 14 -23.21 4.83 13.08
N VAL A 15 -23.10 5.08 14.39
CA VAL A 15 -21.81 5.39 15.04
C VAL A 15 -20.94 4.15 15.26
N SER A 16 -21.53 2.93 15.25
CA SER A 16 -20.79 1.67 15.46
C SER A 16 -20.11 1.13 14.20
N CYS A 17 -20.41 1.62 13.00
CA CYS A 17 -19.83 1.11 11.74
C CYS A 17 -18.54 1.82 11.30
N CYS A 18 -18.11 2.90 11.95
CA CYS A 18 -16.93 3.68 11.53
C CYS A 18 -15.60 3.24 12.15
N TRP A 19 -15.53 2.07 12.82
CA TRP A 19 -14.35 1.71 13.63
C TRP A 19 -13.47 0.60 13.07
N LEU A 20 -13.61 0.20 11.80
CA LEU A 20 -12.85 -0.90 11.23
C LEU A 20 -12.28 -0.60 9.84
N ALA A 21 -11.47 0.46 9.71
CA ALA A 21 -10.48 0.47 8.66
C ALA A 21 -9.37 -0.48 9.11
N HIS A 22 -9.52 -1.77 8.82
CA HIS A 22 -8.53 -2.78 9.11
C HIS A 22 -7.57 -2.87 7.93
N ALA A 23 -6.31 -2.95 8.25
CA ALA A 23 -5.22 -3.47 7.46
C ALA A 23 -5.67 -4.61 6.53
N VAL A 24 -5.11 -4.70 5.33
CA VAL A 24 -5.38 -5.81 4.41
C VAL A 24 -4.83 -7.10 5.05
N PRO A 25 -5.68 -8.01 5.57
CA PRO A 25 -5.19 -9.25 6.13
C PRO A 25 -4.65 -10.14 5.01
N ALA A 26 -3.62 -10.93 5.32
CA ALA A 26 -3.15 -11.96 4.42
C ALA A 26 -4.28 -12.92 4.04
N PRO A 27 -4.41 -13.33 2.77
CA PRO A 27 -5.33 -14.39 2.40
C PRO A 27 -4.94 -15.67 3.11
N LYS A 28 -5.85 -16.23 3.92
CA LYS A 28 -5.63 -17.47 4.69
C LYS A 28 -5.68 -18.71 3.76
N VAL A 29 -4.85 -18.71 2.72
CA VAL A 29 -4.83 -19.78 1.71
C VAL A 29 -3.53 -20.55 1.86
N TRP A 30 -3.64 -21.88 1.99
CA TRP A 30 -2.49 -22.77 1.93
C TRP A 30 -1.93 -22.83 0.50
N GLN A 31 -0.62 -22.72 0.36
CA GLN A 31 0.10 -22.73 -0.91
C GLN A 31 1.21 -23.77 -0.86
N GLU A 32 1.42 -24.44 -1.98
CA GLU A 32 2.54 -25.38 -2.15
C GLU A 32 3.74 -24.63 -2.72
N TYR A 33 4.89 -24.85 -2.10
CA TYR A 33 6.17 -24.34 -2.58
C TYR A 33 7.13 -25.49 -2.81
N ILE A 34 7.78 -25.47 -3.97
CA ILE A 34 8.84 -26.43 -4.29
C ILE A 34 10.15 -25.90 -3.74
N GLN A 35 10.79 -26.68 -2.89
CA GLN A 35 12.09 -26.35 -2.31
C GLN A 35 13.23 -26.61 -3.30
N PRO A 36 14.43 -26.06 -3.10
CA PRO A 36 15.58 -26.25 -4.00
C PRO A 36 15.97 -27.70 -4.26
N ASP A 37 15.68 -28.61 -3.34
CA ASP A 37 15.92 -30.07 -3.49
C ASP A 37 14.78 -30.83 -4.19
N GLY A 38 13.73 -30.10 -4.64
CA GLY A 38 12.55 -30.68 -5.28
C GLY A 38 11.48 -31.19 -4.31
N THR A 39 11.67 -31.10 -3.00
CA THR A 39 10.62 -31.41 -2.01
C THR A 39 9.59 -30.29 -1.97
N THR A 40 8.38 -30.60 -1.53
CA THR A 40 7.28 -29.63 -1.42
C THR A 40 7.02 -29.32 0.04
N ILE A 41 6.83 -28.03 0.36
CA ILE A 41 6.31 -27.55 1.64
C ILE A 41 4.99 -26.83 1.41
N VAL A 42 4.02 -27.08 2.31
CA VAL A 42 2.71 -26.40 2.29
C VAL A 42 2.69 -25.37 3.40
N ILE A 43 2.60 -24.11 3.02
CA ILE A 43 2.65 -22.98 3.95
C ILE A 43 1.57 -21.96 3.61
N ARG A 44 1.21 -21.12 4.57
CA ARG A 44 0.32 -19.98 4.36
C ARG A 44 0.89 -18.72 4.98
N LEU A 45 0.53 -17.60 4.41
CA LEU A 45 0.82 -16.30 4.97
C LEU A 45 -0.24 -15.94 6.01
N VAL A 46 0.18 -15.44 7.17
CA VAL A 46 -0.66 -15.05 8.30
C VAL A 46 -0.27 -13.66 8.76
N GLY A 47 -1.25 -12.81 9.02
CA GLY A 47 -1.02 -11.47 9.60
C GLY A 47 -1.56 -10.33 8.75
N ASP A 48 -1.00 -9.16 8.95
CA ASP A 48 -1.38 -7.89 8.33
C ASP A 48 -0.11 -7.03 8.08
N GLU A 49 -0.26 -5.82 7.57
CA GLU A 49 0.86 -4.91 7.28
C GLU A 49 1.69 -4.51 8.51
N PHE A 50 1.18 -4.75 9.72
CA PHE A 50 1.92 -4.45 10.94
C PHE A 50 2.80 -5.60 11.39
N TYR A 51 2.33 -6.82 11.14
CA TYR A 51 3.08 -8.04 11.39
C TYR A 51 2.52 -9.22 10.61
N HIS A 52 3.34 -9.87 9.81
CA HIS A 52 3.02 -11.07 9.06
C HIS A 52 4.14 -12.11 9.14
N TYR A 53 3.81 -13.35 8.88
CA TYR A 53 4.74 -14.48 8.89
C TYR A 53 4.18 -15.65 8.08
N TRP A 54 5.05 -16.53 7.67
CA TRP A 54 4.66 -17.79 7.06
C TRP A 54 4.51 -18.89 8.10
N GLU A 55 3.49 -19.72 7.97
CA GLU A 55 3.14 -20.78 8.89
C GLU A 55 2.98 -22.09 8.11
N ASN A 56 3.56 -23.19 8.63
CA ASN A 56 3.35 -24.54 8.10
C ASN A 56 2.05 -25.14 8.66
N GLN A 57 1.70 -26.37 8.22
CA GLN A 57 0.48 -27.05 8.64
C GLN A 57 0.50 -27.47 10.11
N GLU A 58 1.67 -27.57 10.71
CA GLU A 58 1.89 -27.87 12.13
C GLU A 58 1.72 -26.62 13.01
N GLY A 59 1.61 -25.45 12.40
CA GLY A 59 1.47 -24.16 13.10
C GLY A 59 2.80 -23.55 13.52
N ASP A 60 3.91 -24.04 12.95
CA ASP A 60 5.23 -23.47 13.16
C ASP A 60 5.47 -22.33 12.20
N ILE A 61 6.17 -21.30 12.66
CA ILE A 61 6.62 -20.21 11.81
C ILE A 61 7.80 -20.69 10.97
N VAL A 62 7.74 -20.44 9.67
CA VAL A 62 8.79 -20.77 8.73
C VAL A 62 9.32 -19.52 8.04
N GLN A 63 10.60 -19.54 7.75
CA GLN A 63 11.29 -18.50 7.00
C GLN A 63 12.17 -19.10 5.94
N GLN A 64 12.30 -18.43 4.79
CA GLN A 64 13.18 -18.87 3.73
C GLN A 64 14.64 -18.48 4.05
N ASP A 65 15.54 -19.47 4.04
CA ASP A 65 16.97 -19.23 4.23
C ASP A 65 17.65 -18.72 2.94
N GLU A 66 18.93 -18.34 3.05
CA GLU A 66 19.70 -17.82 1.90
C GLU A 66 19.85 -18.83 0.74
N SER A 67 19.65 -20.11 1.01
CA SER A 67 19.67 -21.18 0.01
C SER A 67 18.28 -21.43 -0.61
N GLY A 68 17.26 -20.70 -0.20
CA GLY A 68 15.89 -20.81 -0.69
C GLY A 68 15.05 -21.89 -0.01
N PHE A 69 15.53 -22.53 1.05
CA PHE A 69 14.76 -23.51 1.81
C PHE A 69 13.90 -22.82 2.88
N TRP A 70 12.66 -23.23 3.00
CA TRP A 70 11.78 -22.88 4.11
C TRP A 70 12.15 -23.71 5.35
N ARG A 71 12.54 -23.02 6.42
CA ARG A 71 12.96 -23.59 7.69
C ARG A 71 12.09 -23.10 8.83
N VAL A 72 11.82 -23.98 9.79
CA VAL A 72 11.16 -23.61 11.04
C VAL A 72 12.06 -22.67 11.85
N ILE A 73 11.52 -21.55 12.31
CA ILE A 73 12.21 -20.62 13.21
C ILE A 73 11.57 -20.66 14.61
N GLU A 74 12.41 -20.63 15.65
CA GLU A 74 11.94 -20.79 17.04
C GLU A 74 11.25 -19.56 17.63
N SER A 75 11.37 -18.39 17.01
CA SER A 75 10.86 -17.13 17.58
C SER A 75 9.45 -16.81 17.09
N LYS A 76 8.45 -16.97 17.95
CA LYS A 76 7.13 -16.38 17.71
C LYS A 76 7.15 -14.91 18.14
N PRO A 77 6.56 -14.00 17.33
CA PRO A 77 6.46 -12.59 17.71
C PRO A 77 5.65 -12.45 18.99
N THR A 78 6.11 -11.60 19.87
CA THR A 78 5.38 -11.32 21.10
C THR A 78 4.16 -10.46 20.77
N ARG A 79 3.04 -10.70 21.45
CA ARG A 79 1.84 -9.82 21.36
C ARG A 79 2.20 -8.34 21.60
N ALA A 80 3.21 -8.10 22.42
CA ALA A 80 3.70 -6.75 22.73
C ALA A 80 4.28 -6.04 21.50
N LEU A 81 5.05 -6.74 20.66
CA LEU A 81 5.61 -6.18 19.42
C LEU A 81 4.50 -5.80 18.43
N ILE A 82 3.54 -6.70 18.23
CA ILE A 82 2.38 -6.45 17.35
C ILE A 82 1.57 -5.25 17.86
N GLN A 83 1.30 -5.17 19.16
CA GLN A 83 0.60 -4.04 19.77
C GLN A 83 1.38 -2.73 19.61
N LYS A 84 2.70 -2.75 19.80
CA LYS A 84 3.55 -1.56 19.62
C LYS A 84 3.48 -1.01 18.20
N ARG A 85 3.54 -1.87 17.19
CA ARG A 85 3.42 -1.49 15.77
C ARG A 85 2.03 -0.93 15.45
N ARG A 86 0.95 -1.58 15.90
CA ARG A 86 -0.43 -1.09 15.75
C ARG A 86 -0.66 0.25 16.45
N GLN A 87 -0.08 0.45 17.63
CA GLN A 87 -0.18 1.72 18.36
C GLN A 87 0.54 2.87 17.63
N ALA A 88 1.70 2.59 17.03
CA ALA A 88 2.41 3.58 16.23
C ALA A 88 1.57 4.02 15.02
N SER A 89 0.97 3.07 14.31
CA SER A 89 0.07 3.36 13.19
C SER A 89 -1.19 4.11 13.63
N ASN A 90 -1.86 3.67 14.70
CA ASN A 90 -3.05 4.35 15.21
C ASN A 90 -2.76 5.80 15.64
N LYS A 91 -1.60 6.06 16.23
CA LYS A 91 -1.17 7.43 16.57
C LYS A 91 -0.99 8.28 15.31
N TYR A 92 -0.44 7.69 14.27
CA TYR A 92 -0.28 8.33 12.97
C TYR A 92 -1.65 8.68 12.34
N VAL A 93 -2.58 7.71 12.27
CA VAL A 93 -3.95 7.91 11.76
C VAL A 93 -4.71 8.98 12.56
N ALA A 94 -4.61 8.96 13.88
CA ALA A 94 -5.27 9.95 14.74
C ALA A 94 -4.70 11.37 14.56
N ASN A 95 -3.42 11.52 14.32
CA ASN A 95 -2.82 12.82 14.01
C ASN A 95 -3.28 13.34 12.65
N ARG A 96 -3.42 12.46 11.66
CA ARG A 96 -3.94 12.78 10.33
C ARG A 96 -5.39 13.25 10.38
N GLN A 97 -6.26 12.58 11.14
CA GLN A 97 -7.68 12.97 11.27
C GLN A 97 -7.87 14.38 11.84
N LYS A 98 -6.90 14.89 12.59
CA LYS A 98 -6.93 16.27 13.10
C LYS A 98 -6.56 17.32 12.04
N GLN A 99 -5.87 16.90 10.97
CA GLN A 99 -5.40 17.78 9.90
C GLN A 99 -6.34 17.81 8.69
N VAL A 100 -7.32 16.90 8.61
CA VAL A 100 -8.32 16.90 7.53
C VAL A 100 -9.29 18.05 7.79
N GLY A 101 -8.89 19.26 7.41
CA GLY A 101 -9.78 20.36 7.11
C GLY A 101 -10.71 19.98 5.96
N THR A 102 -11.70 20.78 5.67
CA THR A 102 -12.71 20.58 4.61
C THR A 102 -12.11 19.96 3.34
N MET A 103 -12.39 18.66 3.14
CA MET A 103 -11.97 17.95 1.91
C MET A 103 -12.62 18.64 0.70
N ASN A 104 -11.81 19.07 -0.25
CA ASN A 104 -12.28 19.54 -1.54
C ASN A 104 -12.80 18.32 -2.33
N MET A 105 -13.95 18.46 -3.00
CA MET A 105 -14.64 17.35 -3.69
C MET A 105 -13.82 16.69 -4.81
N ALA A 106 -12.80 17.36 -5.35
CA ALA A 106 -11.94 16.87 -6.43
C ALA A 106 -10.47 17.04 -6.05
N GLN A 107 -9.95 16.14 -5.23
CA GLN A 107 -8.52 16.13 -4.91
C GLN A 107 -7.72 15.45 -6.02
N LYS A 108 -6.56 16.01 -6.37
CA LYS A 108 -5.62 15.36 -7.26
C LYS A 108 -4.76 14.36 -6.50
N GLY A 109 -4.66 13.14 -7.06
CA GLY A 109 -3.81 12.08 -6.55
C GLY A 109 -2.74 11.71 -7.57
N LEU A 110 -1.49 11.57 -7.13
CA LEU A 110 -0.40 11.08 -7.97
C LEU A 110 -0.30 9.57 -7.87
N VAL A 111 -0.26 8.89 -9.03
CA VAL A 111 -0.03 7.45 -9.14
C VAL A 111 1.24 7.22 -9.94
N ILE A 112 2.25 6.60 -9.33
CA ILE A 112 3.51 6.27 -10.00
C ILE A 112 3.57 4.77 -10.25
N LEU A 113 3.69 4.38 -11.50
CA LEU A 113 3.93 2.99 -11.89
C LEU A 113 5.41 2.68 -11.74
N VAL A 114 5.75 1.58 -11.09
CA VAL A 114 7.12 1.22 -10.71
C VAL A 114 7.51 -0.14 -11.24
N ASN A 115 8.57 -0.17 -12.02
CA ASN A 115 9.34 -1.38 -12.36
C ASN A 115 10.55 -1.49 -11.43
N PHE A 116 10.90 -2.73 -11.07
CA PHE A 116 12.21 -3.06 -10.49
C PHE A 116 13.20 -3.43 -11.60
N GLN A 117 14.47 -3.64 -11.26
CA GLN A 117 15.46 -4.11 -12.25
C GLN A 117 15.12 -5.51 -12.77
N ASP A 118 14.66 -6.36 -11.87
CA ASP A 118 14.37 -7.77 -12.09
C ASP A 118 12.89 -8.08 -12.37
N VAL A 119 11.97 -7.19 -12.04
CA VAL A 119 10.51 -7.39 -12.22
C VAL A 119 9.90 -6.18 -12.90
N LYS A 120 9.20 -6.40 -14.00
CA LYS A 120 8.56 -5.34 -14.79
C LYS A 120 7.09 -5.64 -15.03
N PHE A 121 6.30 -4.59 -15.27
CA PHE A 121 4.93 -4.75 -15.75
C PHE A 121 4.90 -5.57 -17.04
N ASN A 122 3.88 -6.40 -17.18
CA ASN A 122 3.64 -7.10 -18.44
C ASN A 122 3.05 -6.14 -19.50
N ASN A 123 3.01 -6.59 -20.75
CA ASN A 123 2.55 -5.76 -21.87
C ASN A 123 1.05 -5.37 -21.81
N ALA A 124 0.25 -6.04 -20.98
CA ALA A 124 -1.17 -5.69 -20.79
C ALA A 124 -1.34 -4.57 -19.74
N ASN A 125 -0.39 -4.40 -18.84
CA ASN A 125 -0.44 -3.42 -17.77
C ASN A 125 0.24 -2.11 -18.21
N THR A 126 -0.28 -1.51 -19.25
CA THR A 126 0.21 -0.22 -19.78
C THR A 126 -0.21 0.94 -18.88
N GLN A 127 0.44 2.09 -19.02
CA GLN A 127 0.01 3.33 -18.35
C GLN A 127 -1.47 3.63 -18.62
N ALA A 128 -1.93 3.45 -19.86
CA ALA A 128 -3.34 3.64 -20.23
C ALA A 128 -4.27 2.68 -19.47
N ALA A 129 -3.93 1.38 -19.40
CA ALA A 129 -4.71 0.41 -18.66
C ALA A 129 -4.78 0.73 -17.15
N MET A 130 -3.66 1.20 -16.58
CA MET A 130 -3.62 1.64 -15.18
C MET A 130 -4.39 2.94 -14.96
N ASN A 131 -4.36 3.86 -15.92
CA ASN A 131 -5.21 5.05 -15.86
C ASN A 131 -6.70 4.70 -15.90
N ASP A 132 -7.11 3.73 -16.72
CA ASP A 132 -8.49 3.25 -16.76
C ASP A 132 -8.89 2.60 -15.44
N LEU A 133 -8.03 1.79 -14.82
CA LEU A 133 -8.24 1.23 -13.48
C LEU A 133 -8.47 2.33 -12.44
N MET A 134 -7.70 3.41 -12.51
CA MET A 134 -7.79 4.50 -11.53
C MET A 134 -8.99 5.41 -11.75
N ASN A 135 -9.33 5.77 -13.00
CA ASN A 135 -10.22 6.88 -13.31
C ASN A 135 -11.49 6.55 -14.12
N SER A 136 -11.55 5.42 -14.82
CA SER A 136 -12.67 5.11 -15.73
C SER A 136 -14.01 5.07 -15.00
N THR A 137 -15.05 5.61 -15.60
CA THR A 137 -16.42 5.61 -15.04
C THR A 137 -17.12 4.26 -15.16
N ASN A 138 -16.61 3.35 -16.01
CA ASN A 138 -17.23 2.05 -16.30
C ASN A 138 -16.18 0.92 -16.33
N TYR A 139 -15.29 0.91 -15.36
CA TYR A 139 -14.25 -0.12 -15.30
C TYR A 139 -14.82 -1.46 -14.83
N THR A 140 -14.68 -2.49 -15.68
CA THR A 140 -15.22 -3.84 -15.41
C THR A 140 -14.21 -4.97 -15.66
N TYR A 141 -12.94 -4.62 -15.90
CA TYR A 141 -11.90 -5.61 -16.18
C TYR A 141 -11.74 -6.59 -15.00
N ASN A 142 -11.62 -7.88 -15.30
CA ASN A 142 -11.54 -8.98 -14.32
C ASN A 142 -12.70 -8.99 -13.29
N GLY A 143 -13.89 -8.54 -13.67
CA GLY A 143 -15.07 -8.55 -12.79
C GLY A 143 -15.08 -7.41 -11.77
N ALA A 144 -14.27 -6.39 -11.96
CA ALA A 144 -14.33 -5.19 -11.13
C ALA A 144 -15.67 -4.48 -11.25
N ALA A 145 -16.17 -3.95 -10.14
CA ALA A 145 -17.45 -3.22 -10.08
C ALA A 145 -17.29 -1.71 -10.33
N GLY A 146 -16.11 -1.25 -10.74
CA GLY A 146 -15.79 0.14 -11.00
C GLY A 146 -14.30 0.41 -10.89
N SER A 147 -13.87 1.65 -11.17
CA SER A 147 -12.51 2.12 -10.96
C SER A 147 -12.26 2.50 -9.50
N VAL A 148 -11.00 2.81 -9.18
CA VAL A 148 -10.62 3.33 -7.86
C VAL A 148 -11.35 4.65 -7.56
N ARG A 149 -11.46 5.55 -8.53
CA ARG A 149 -12.25 6.78 -8.42
C ARG A 149 -13.72 6.50 -8.13
N GLN A 150 -14.33 5.55 -8.85
CA GLN A 150 -15.72 5.17 -8.63
C GLN A 150 -15.91 4.61 -7.21
N TYR A 151 -15.00 3.76 -6.74
CA TYR A 151 -15.05 3.24 -5.38
C TYR A 151 -15.07 4.37 -4.33
N PHE A 152 -14.20 5.36 -4.44
CA PHE A 152 -14.20 6.49 -3.50
C PHE A 152 -15.47 7.34 -3.61
N SER A 153 -15.97 7.56 -4.82
CA SER A 153 -17.22 8.28 -5.04
C SER A 153 -18.39 7.57 -4.37
N ASP A 154 -18.53 6.25 -4.59
CA ASP A 154 -19.60 5.44 -4.03
C ASP A 154 -19.54 5.35 -2.49
N GLN A 155 -18.33 5.22 -1.92
CA GLN A 155 -18.14 5.15 -0.47
C GLN A 155 -18.39 6.48 0.24
N SER A 156 -18.34 7.60 -0.48
CA SER A 156 -18.54 8.95 0.05
C SER A 156 -19.85 9.59 -0.35
N ASP A 157 -20.79 8.85 -0.93
CA ASP A 157 -22.03 9.40 -1.50
C ASP A 157 -21.75 10.56 -2.49
N GLY A 158 -20.71 10.43 -3.31
CA GLY A 158 -20.29 11.43 -4.28
C GLY A 158 -19.52 12.64 -3.71
N GLN A 159 -19.26 12.65 -2.41
CA GLN A 159 -18.58 13.79 -1.77
C GLN A 159 -17.07 13.80 -2.03
N TYR A 160 -16.48 12.65 -2.36
CA TYR A 160 -15.06 12.53 -2.68
C TYR A 160 -14.88 11.80 -4.01
N THR A 161 -14.49 12.54 -5.04
CA THR A 161 -14.26 12.04 -6.40
C THR A 161 -12.84 12.40 -6.85
N PRO A 162 -11.82 11.65 -6.41
CA PRO A 162 -10.43 11.96 -6.72
C PRO A 162 -10.15 11.90 -8.22
N ASP A 163 -9.21 12.74 -8.67
CA ASP A 163 -8.68 12.76 -10.03
C ASP A 163 -7.23 12.29 -10.00
N PHE A 164 -6.98 11.09 -10.55
CA PHE A 164 -5.67 10.45 -10.48
C PHE A 164 -4.84 10.72 -11.73
N GLU A 165 -3.67 11.32 -11.57
CA GLU A 165 -2.67 11.40 -12.63
C GLU A 165 -1.73 10.19 -12.55
N VAL A 166 -1.74 9.35 -13.59
CA VAL A 166 -0.93 8.12 -13.65
C VAL A 166 0.31 8.38 -14.51
N VAL A 167 1.49 8.19 -13.92
CA VAL A 167 2.77 8.41 -14.59
C VAL A 167 3.66 7.16 -14.58
N GLY A 168 4.61 7.09 -15.46
CA GLY A 168 5.55 5.97 -15.60
C GLY A 168 5.11 4.94 -16.65
N PRO A 169 5.57 3.66 -16.55
CA PRO A 169 6.35 3.13 -15.46
C PRO A 169 7.80 3.65 -15.41
N VAL A 170 8.23 4.00 -14.20
CA VAL A 170 9.64 4.30 -13.91
C VAL A 170 10.36 3.03 -13.46
N THR A 171 11.66 2.91 -13.78
CA THR A 171 12.45 1.75 -13.33
C THR A 171 13.36 2.15 -12.17
N LEU A 172 13.16 1.52 -11.02
CA LEU A 172 13.97 1.75 -9.83
C LEU A 172 15.41 1.22 -9.98
N PRO A 173 16.38 1.77 -9.23
CA PRO A 173 17.80 1.39 -9.37
C PRO A 173 18.12 -0.02 -8.86
N ASN A 174 17.25 -0.64 -8.06
CA ASN A 174 17.51 -1.91 -7.43
C ASN A 174 16.47 -2.98 -7.81
N ASN A 175 16.81 -4.24 -7.51
CA ASN A 175 15.89 -5.37 -7.60
C ASN A 175 14.77 -5.27 -6.55
N ARG A 176 13.65 -5.96 -6.79
CA ARG A 176 12.51 -6.00 -5.88
C ARG A 176 12.92 -6.41 -4.46
N SER A 177 13.80 -7.40 -4.34
CA SER A 177 14.29 -7.89 -3.05
C SER A 177 15.05 -6.85 -2.20
N TYR A 178 15.61 -5.83 -2.81
CA TYR A 178 16.20 -4.72 -2.04
C TYR A 178 15.16 -3.97 -1.23
N TYR A 179 13.97 -3.75 -1.80
CA TYR A 179 12.91 -2.95 -1.19
C TYR A 179 12.01 -3.75 -0.25
N GLY A 180 11.73 -5.00 -0.57
CA GLY A 180 10.86 -5.89 0.18
C GLY A 180 11.59 -6.83 1.15
N LYS A 181 12.91 -6.70 1.31
CA LYS A 181 13.66 -7.56 2.23
C LYS A 181 13.36 -7.23 3.68
N ASN A 182 13.11 -8.26 4.47
CA ASN A 182 13.02 -8.19 5.91
C ASN A 182 14.41 -8.18 6.57
N SER A 183 14.54 -7.62 7.78
CA SER A 183 15.77 -7.62 8.58
C SER A 183 15.44 -7.87 10.04
N GLY A 184 15.74 -9.06 10.52
CA GLY A 184 15.36 -9.48 11.87
C GLY A 184 13.85 -9.45 12.06
N GLU A 185 13.39 -8.69 13.05
CA GLU A 185 11.95 -8.50 13.30
C GLU A 185 11.31 -7.39 12.44
N ASP A 186 12.11 -6.61 11.72
CA ASP A 186 11.63 -5.52 10.90
C ASP A 186 11.35 -6.02 9.48
N GLN A 187 10.14 -5.69 8.99
CA GLN A 187 9.65 -6.10 7.67
C GLN A 187 9.78 -4.95 6.68
N ASP A 188 10.06 -5.29 5.41
CA ASP A 188 10.13 -4.31 4.31
C ASP A 188 10.97 -3.07 4.63
N VAL A 189 12.16 -3.28 5.22
CA VAL A 189 12.98 -2.21 5.81
C VAL A 189 13.40 -1.09 4.84
N LYS A 190 13.21 -1.30 3.54
CA LYS A 190 13.58 -0.36 2.46
C LYS A 190 12.39 0.15 1.65
N CYS A 191 11.16 -0.02 2.13
CA CYS A 191 9.98 0.51 1.44
C CYS A 191 10.00 2.04 1.31
N GLY A 192 10.51 2.74 2.30
CA GLY A 192 10.72 4.19 2.21
C GLY A 192 11.63 4.59 1.05
N ASP A 193 12.73 3.85 0.85
CA ASP A 193 13.65 4.06 -0.28
C ASP A 193 12.93 3.86 -1.63
N MET A 194 12.00 2.88 -1.71
CA MET A 194 11.20 2.64 -2.91
C MET A 194 10.39 3.88 -3.31
N VAL A 195 9.70 4.48 -2.36
CA VAL A 195 8.90 5.69 -2.60
C VAL A 195 9.78 6.87 -2.99
N GLN A 196 10.90 7.09 -2.29
CA GLN A 196 11.85 8.16 -2.58
C GLN A 196 12.42 8.02 -4.00
N HIS A 197 12.88 6.83 -4.36
CA HIS A 197 13.41 6.56 -5.70
C HIS A 197 12.33 6.74 -6.78
N ALA A 198 11.12 6.22 -6.55
CA ALA A 198 10.01 6.35 -7.49
C ALA A 198 9.69 7.81 -7.77
N CYS A 199 9.54 8.61 -6.72
CA CYS A 199 9.23 10.03 -6.86
C CYS A 199 10.37 10.82 -7.52
N SER A 200 11.62 10.57 -7.12
CA SER A 200 12.78 11.24 -7.73
C SER A 200 12.89 10.94 -9.22
N ILE A 201 12.72 9.67 -9.62
CA ILE A 201 12.82 9.28 -11.03
C ILE A 201 11.60 9.79 -11.81
N ALA A 202 10.39 9.75 -11.24
CA ALA A 202 9.19 10.27 -11.88
C ALA A 202 9.32 11.78 -12.16
N ASN A 203 9.88 12.54 -11.24
CA ASN A 203 10.18 13.94 -11.52
C ASN A 203 11.14 14.11 -12.70
N ALA A 204 12.26 13.39 -12.70
CA ALA A 204 13.30 13.53 -13.70
C ALA A 204 12.86 13.04 -15.09
N SER A 205 12.03 11.99 -15.18
CA SER A 205 11.67 11.32 -16.44
C SER A 205 10.25 11.58 -16.93
N CYS A 206 9.31 11.89 -16.01
CA CYS A 206 7.91 12.17 -16.32
C CYS A 206 7.53 13.64 -16.12
N ASN A 207 8.47 14.47 -15.68
CA ASN A 207 8.27 15.90 -15.45
C ASN A 207 7.10 16.22 -14.49
N VAL A 208 7.01 15.48 -13.39
CA VAL A 208 5.92 15.60 -12.42
C VAL A 208 6.01 16.93 -11.66
N ASP A 209 4.94 17.70 -11.70
CA ASP A 209 4.79 18.90 -10.87
C ASP A 209 4.07 18.54 -9.57
N TYR A 210 4.84 18.37 -8.50
CA TYR A 210 4.33 17.93 -7.20
C TYR A 210 3.44 18.94 -6.50
N THR A 211 3.51 20.23 -6.87
CA THR A 211 2.65 21.27 -6.28
C THR A 211 1.16 21.05 -6.57
N LYS A 212 0.84 20.27 -7.61
CA LYS A 212 -0.55 19.92 -7.96
C LYS A 212 -1.21 18.96 -6.97
N TYR A 213 -0.43 18.28 -6.12
CA TYR A 213 -0.90 17.24 -5.20
C TYR A 213 -0.83 17.68 -3.74
N ASP A 214 -0.54 18.96 -3.50
CA ASP A 214 -0.73 19.68 -2.24
C ASP A 214 -2.15 20.30 -2.28
N ASN A 215 -3.15 19.50 -1.89
CA ASN A 215 -4.55 19.92 -2.03
C ASN A 215 -5.03 20.81 -0.88
N ASP A 216 -4.32 20.81 0.24
CA ASP A 216 -4.65 21.63 1.42
C ASP A 216 -3.76 22.89 1.54
N GLY A 217 -2.74 23.04 0.69
CA GLY A 217 -1.88 24.21 0.59
C GLY A 217 -0.86 24.34 1.71
N ASP A 218 -0.50 23.24 2.36
CA ASP A 218 0.45 23.23 3.47
C ASP A 218 1.92 23.06 3.05
N GLY A 219 2.16 22.91 1.75
CA GLY A 219 3.48 22.74 1.16
C GLY A 219 3.96 21.29 1.12
N GLU A 220 3.09 20.34 1.43
CA GLU A 220 3.37 18.92 1.40
C GLU A 220 2.46 18.18 0.40
N VAL A 221 2.97 17.11 -0.21
CA VAL A 221 2.15 16.25 -1.06
C VAL A 221 1.25 15.39 -0.19
N ASP A 222 -0.06 15.53 -0.32
CA ASP A 222 -1.04 14.83 0.51
C ASP A 222 -1.00 13.33 0.33
N PHE A 223 -0.84 12.86 -0.92
CA PHE A 223 -0.96 11.46 -1.24
C PHE A 223 -0.23 11.04 -2.51
N VAL A 224 0.56 9.97 -2.42
CA VAL A 224 1.19 9.30 -3.57
C VAL A 224 0.83 7.82 -3.54
N TYR A 225 0.31 7.32 -4.66
CA TYR A 225 0.08 5.89 -4.88
C TYR A 225 1.25 5.29 -5.65
N ILE A 226 1.81 4.21 -5.16
CA ILE A 226 2.85 3.45 -5.86
C ILE A 226 2.25 2.12 -6.31
N LEU A 227 2.07 1.94 -7.62
CA LEU A 227 1.72 0.66 -8.20
C LEU A 227 3.01 0.00 -8.71
N TYR A 228 3.44 -1.06 -8.07
CA TYR A 228 4.67 -1.74 -8.43
C TYR A 228 4.43 -3.05 -9.18
N ALA A 229 5.38 -3.40 -10.04
CA ALA A 229 5.33 -4.60 -10.86
C ALA A 229 5.50 -5.88 -10.04
N GLY A 230 4.78 -6.93 -10.39
CA GLY A 230 4.84 -8.25 -9.79
C GLY A 230 3.90 -8.43 -8.60
N LYS A 231 3.91 -9.63 -8.04
CA LYS A 231 3.11 -9.95 -6.86
C LYS A 231 3.73 -9.34 -5.62
N GLY A 232 2.91 -8.69 -4.80
CA GLY A 232 3.26 -8.33 -3.45
C GLY A 232 3.32 -9.54 -2.52
N GLU A 233 3.94 -9.38 -1.36
CA GLU A 233 4.05 -10.46 -0.38
C GLU A 233 2.68 -10.95 0.09
N ALA A 234 1.75 -10.05 0.36
CA ALA A 234 0.35 -10.37 0.72
C ALA A 234 -0.37 -11.25 -0.32
N ALA A 235 0.05 -11.18 -1.58
CA ALA A 235 -0.49 -12.00 -2.67
C ALA A 235 0.33 -13.27 -2.97
N GLY A 236 1.30 -13.60 -2.11
CA GLY A 236 2.18 -14.76 -2.27
C GLY A 236 3.38 -14.50 -3.18
N GLY A 237 3.89 -13.28 -3.22
CA GLY A 237 5.09 -12.90 -3.97
C GLY A 237 6.41 -13.37 -3.33
N GLY A 238 6.37 -13.93 -2.13
CA GLY A 238 7.53 -14.36 -1.35
C GLY A 238 8.08 -13.27 -0.41
N GLU A 239 8.88 -13.66 0.57
CA GLU A 239 9.39 -12.81 1.67
C GLU A 239 10.23 -11.60 1.24
N THR A 240 10.74 -11.60 0.03
CA THR A 240 11.51 -10.48 -0.51
C THR A 240 10.67 -9.55 -1.40
N SER A 241 9.36 -9.74 -1.41
CA SER A 241 8.41 -8.87 -2.09
C SER A 241 7.86 -7.85 -1.13
N VAL A 242 7.58 -6.66 -1.61
CA VAL A 242 6.98 -5.60 -0.79
C VAL A 242 5.57 -6.00 -0.37
N TRP A 243 5.24 -5.83 0.90
CA TRP A 243 3.87 -5.92 1.40
C TRP A 243 3.10 -4.65 1.02
N PRO A 244 1.90 -4.74 0.41
CA PRO A 244 1.05 -3.57 0.19
C PRO A 244 0.71 -2.90 1.51
N HIS A 245 1.08 -1.64 1.67
CA HIS A 245 0.93 -0.92 2.93
C HIS A 245 0.69 0.58 2.71
N SER A 246 0.27 1.26 3.77
CA SER A 246 0.12 2.71 3.81
C SER A 246 0.97 3.28 4.94
N TRP A 247 1.83 4.25 4.62
CA TRP A 247 2.72 4.89 5.58
C TRP A 247 3.06 6.31 5.16
N SER A 248 3.88 7.00 5.96
CA SER A 248 4.48 8.29 5.61
C SER A 248 5.97 8.17 5.40
N VAL A 249 6.49 8.89 4.42
CA VAL A 249 7.91 8.99 4.14
C VAL A 249 8.32 10.45 4.14
N TYR A 250 9.38 10.76 4.89
CA TYR A 250 10.02 12.06 4.86
C TYR A 250 11.14 12.02 3.82
N ALA A 251 10.87 12.54 2.62
CA ALA A 251 11.84 12.63 1.56
C ALA A 251 12.02 14.08 1.13
N THR A 252 13.27 14.53 1.11
CA THR A 252 13.62 15.81 0.49
C THR A 252 14.11 15.51 -0.91
N ALA A 253 13.35 15.92 -1.93
CA ALA A 253 13.84 15.89 -3.29
C ALA A 253 14.32 17.29 -3.68
N TYR A 254 15.58 17.40 -4.10
CA TYR A 254 16.14 18.64 -4.66
C TYR A 254 15.95 18.64 -6.16
N TYR A 255 15.23 19.63 -6.68
CA TYR A 255 15.00 19.79 -8.10
C TYR A 255 15.58 21.11 -8.60
N GLY A 256 16.75 21.03 -9.25
CA GLY A 256 17.35 22.16 -9.94
C GLY A 256 17.58 23.40 -9.06
N TYR A 257 17.54 24.58 -9.66
CA TYR A 257 17.75 25.86 -8.98
C TYR A 257 16.54 26.38 -8.19
N ALA A 258 15.40 25.78 -8.34
CA ALA A 258 14.25 26.01 -7.47
C ALA A 258 14.24 24.89 -6.45
N SER A 259 14.61 25.19 -5.21
CA SER A 259 14.48 24.29 -4.08
C SER A 259 12.99 24.13 -3.73
N PHE A 260 12.28 23.30 -4.48
CA PHE A 260 11.06 22.71 -3.98
C PHE A 260 11.51 21.59 -3.05
N THR A 261 11.50 21.86 -1.78
CA THR A 261 11.54 20.83 -0.79
C THR A 261 10.19 20.14 -0.87
N ILE A 262 10.12 18.97 -1.50
CA ILE A 262 8.95 18.10 -1.39
C ILE A 262 9.02 17.56 0.02
N TYR A 263 8.47 18.33 0.95
CA TYR A 263 8.35 17.94 2.34
C TYR A 263 7.25 16.91 2.44
N ASN A 264 7.65 15.75 2.93
CA ASN A 264 6.73 14.80 3.53
C ASN A 264 5.64 14.32 2.57
N TYR A 265 5.94 13.24 1.83
CA TYR A 265 4.85 12.38 1.37
C TYR A 265 4.12 11.92 2.63
N LYS A 266 3.11 12.68 3.06
CA LYS A 266 2.36 12.37 4.28
C LYS A 266 1.79 10.98 4.23
N ASN A 267 1.48 10.52 3.02
CA ASN A 267 0.85 9.24 2.82
C ASN A 267 1.24 8.66 1.46
N TYR A 268 1.59 7.41 1.45
CA TYR A 268 1.67 6.62 0.23
C TYR A 268 0.95 5.29 0.42
N VAL A 269 0.47 4.72 -0.65
CA VAL A 269 -0.08 3.38 -0.71
C VAL A 269 0.67 2.62 -1.79
N THR A 270 1.09 1.41 -1.49
CA THR A 270 1.70 0.51 -2.45
C THR A 270 0.72 -0.58 -2.83
N PHE A 271 0.61 -0.88 -4.12
CA PHE A 271 -0.20 -1.96 -4.64
C PHE A 271 0.63 -2.82 -5.58
N ASP A 272 0.38 -4.13 -5.56
CA ASP A 272 0.93 -5.02 -6.57
C ASP A 272 0.16 -4.82 -7.90
N GLY A 273 0.89 -4.47 -8.93
CA GLY A 273 0.36 -4.41 -10.30
C GLY A 273 0.34 -5.81 -10.91
N LYS A 274 -0.67 -6.62 -10.57
CA LYS A 274 -0.89 -7.94 -11.17
C LYS A 274 -1.37 -7.86 -12.60
#